data_67f468705e0dd96862299d9beae298c3
#
_entry.id   67f468705e0dd96862299d9beae298c3
#
_cell.length_a   1.000
_cell.length_b   1.000
_cell.length_c   1.000
_cell.angle_alpha   90.00
_cell.angle_beta   90.00
_cell.angle_gamma   90.00
#
_symmetry.space_group_name_H-M   'P 1'
#
loop_
_entity.id
_entity.type
_entity.pdbx_description
1 polymer ?
#
loop_
_entity_poly.entity_id
_entity_poly.type
_entity_poly.pdbx_seq_one_letter_code
_entity_poly.pdbx_strand_id
1 'polypeptide(L)'
;LPISVFKVIRESWRGGQKTTTRTDYIKRVIGLPNDTIQMKEGRLYINGVKVARRPDGNFTPSARDGITYRQFIETLPNGVEHKILELGDNQRFDNTPIFKVPPNHYFMMGDNRDNSNDSRADVSFVPAENLVGRADIMFLSIDWRSEDWTDFDADIRWDRMLSAIGP
;
A
#
# COMPACT_ATOMS: atom_id res chain seq x y z
N LEU A 1 4.10 -9.44 -7.90
CA LEU A 1 2.84 -8.74 -8.15
C LEU A 1 3.09 -7.24 -8.15
N PRO A 2 2.61 -6.48 -9.15
CA PRO A 2 2.99 -5.09 -9.33
C PRO A 2 2.32 -4.16 -8.32
N ILE A 3 2.91 -2.98 -8.13
CA ILE A 3 2.18 -1.83 -7.61
C ILE A 3 1.20 -1.36 -8.69
N SER A 4 -0.05 -1.16 -8.31
CA SER A 4 -1.10 -0.82 -9.25
C SER A 4 -1.88 0.42 -8.81
N VAL A 5 -2.26 1.24 -9.78
CA VAL A 5 -3.22 2.32 -9.62
C VAL A 5 -4.62 1.76 -9.83
N PHE A 6 -5.53 2.05 -8.93
CA PHE A 6 -6.92 1.62 -9.02
C PHE A 6 -7.87 2.66 -8.44
N LYS A 7 -9.14 2.56 -8.84
CA LYS A 7 -10.21 3.45 -8.39
C LYS A 7 -11.03 2.80 -7.28
N VAL A 8 -11.28 3.55 -6.23
CA VAL A 8 -12.31 3.21 -5.24
C VAL A 8 -13.50 4.11 -5.47
N ILE A 9 -14.64 3.52 -5.77
CA ILE A 9 -15.90 4.21 -6.02
C ILE A 9 -16.77 4.01 -4.80
N ARG A 10 -17.16 5.11 -4.16
CA ARG A 10 -18.05 5.11 -2.99
C ARG A 10 -19.31 5.86 -3.30
N GLU A 11 -20.43 5.27 -2.96
CA GLU A 11 -21.74 5.91 -3.04
C GLU A 11 -22.21 6.27 -1.63
N SER A 12 -22.64 7.50 -1.46
CA SER A 12 -23.21 7.99 -0.22
C SER A 12 -24.53 8.70 -0.49
N TRP A 13 -25.45 8.65 0.47
CA TRP A 13 -26.73 9.34 0.41
C TRP A 13 -26.73 10.48 1.43
N ARG A 14 -26.97 11.71 0.97
CA ARG A 14 -27.16 12.88 1.83
C ARG A 14 -28.42 13.64 1.38
N GLY A 15 -29.38 13.83 2.28
CA GLY A 15 -30.58 14.61 1.98
C GLY A 15 -31.39 14.08 0.78
N GLY A 16 -31.40 12.76 0.55
CA GLY A 16 -32.08 12.15 -0.59
C GLY A 16 -31.32 12.20 -1.91
N GLN A 17 -30.13 12.80 -1.93
CA GLN A 17 -29.26 12.82 -3.10
C GLN A 17 -28.17 11.76 -3.02
N LYS A 18 -27.97 11.02 -4.12
CA LYS A 18 -26.89 10.06 -4.29
C LYS A 18 -25.62 10.80 -4.75
N THR A 19 -24.57 10.69 -3.95
CA THR A 19 -23.25 11.23 -4.29
C THR A 19 -22.29 10.09 -4.55
N THR A 20 -21.60 10.11 -5.68
CA THR A 20 -20.56 9.14 -6.03
C THR A 20 -19.20 9.82 -5.91
N THR A 21 -18.37 9.30 -5.04
CA THR A 21 -16.98 9.75 -4.88
C THR A 21 -16.04 8.73 -5.54
N ARG A 22 -15.11 9.23 -6.35
CA ARG A 22 -14.03 8.43 -6.96
C ARG A 22 -12.70 8.88 -6.36
N THR A 23 -11.93 7.92 -5.87
CA THR A 23 -10.60 8.17 -5.31
C THR A 23 -9.62 7.19 -5.94
N ASP A 24 -8.51 7.71 -6.46
CA ASP A 24 -7.43 6.88 -6.97
C ASP A 24 -6.50 6.48 -5.83
N TYR A 25 -6.15 5.21 -5.80
CA TYR A 25 -5.21 4.62 -4.84
C TYR A 25 -4.04 3.99 -5.58
N ILE A 26 -2.88 4.01 -4.93
CA ILE A 26 -1.69 3.28 -5.36
C ILE A 26 -1.36 2.29 -4.27
N LYS A 27 -1.44 0.99 -4.58
CA LYS A 27 -1.14 -0.11 -3.65
C LYS A 27 -0.52 -1.27 -4.42
N ARG A 28 0.09 -2.18 -3.66
CA ARG A 28 0.62 -3.42 -4.22
C ARG A 28 -0.47 -4.49 -4.29
N VAL A 29 -0.54 -5.21 -5.40
CA VAL A 29 -1.35 -6.43 -5.49
C VAL A 29 -0.71 -7.50 -4.61
N ILE A 30 -1.44 -8.02 -3.65
CA ILE A 30 -0.96 -9.09 -2.73
C ILE A 30 -1.73 -10.37 -2.94
N GLY A 31 -3.04 -10.30 -3.16
CA GLY A 31 -3.88 -11.48 -3.41
C GLY A 31 -4.54 -11.43 -4.78
N LEU A 32 -4.48 -12.56 -5.47
CA LEU A 32 -5.16 -12.80 -6.74
C LEU A 32 -6.55 -13.40 -6.48
N PRO A 33 -7.44 -13.42 -7.51
CA PRO A 33 -8.73 -14.10 -7.41
C PRO A 33 -8.60 -15.52 -6.86
N ASN A 34 -9.44 -15.83 -5.86
CA ASN A 34 -9.50 -17.10 -5.12
C ASN A 34 -8.40 -17.33 -4.06
N ASP A 35 -7.39 -16.47 -3.95
CA ASP A 35 -6.41 -16.56 -2.87
C ASP A 35 -7.06 -16.33 -1.50
N THR A 36 -6.44 -16.88 -0.47
CA THR A 36 -6.73 -16.54 0.93
C THR A 36 -5.60 -15.72 1.51
N ILE A 37 -5.93 -14.58 2.11
CA ILE A 37 -4.98 -13.63 2.69
C ILE A 37 -5.26 -13.51 4.19
N GLN A 38 -4.21 -13.54 5.00
CA GLN A 38 -4.33 -13.33 6.44
C GLN A 38 -3.06 -12.68 7.00
N MET A 39 -3.23 -11.80 7.97
CA MET A 39 -2.15 -11.37 8.83
C MET A 39 -2.21 -12.12 10.15
N LYS A 40 -1.06 -12.62 10.61
CA LYS A 40 -0.88 -13.25 11.94
C LYS A 40 0.41 -12.69 12.55
N GLU A 41 0.28 -12.05 13.71
CA GLU A 41 1.42 -11.46 14.42
C GLU A 41 2.31 -10.59 13.49
N GLY A 42 1.67 -9.74 12.69
CA GLY A 42 2.34 -8.88 11.72
C GLY A 42 2.99 -9.61 10.53
N ARG A 43 2.64 -10.88 10.29
CA ARG A 43 3.16 -11.69 9.18
C ARG A 43 2.08 -11.96 8.16
N LEU A 44 2.42 -11.75 6.90
CA LEU A 44 1.54 -12.05 5.78
C LEU A 44 1.51 -13.56 5.51
N TYR A 45 0.30 -14.09 5.32
CA TYR A 45 0.05 -15.44 4.87
C TYR A 45 -0.79 -15.40 3.60
N ILE A 46 -0.35 -16.12 2.57
CA ILE A 46 -1.07 -16.30 1.30
C ILE A 46 -1.33 -17.79 1.14
N ASN A 47 -2.60 -18.16 0.98
CA ASN A 47 -3.03 -19.56 0.88
C ASN A 47 -2.53 -20.44 2.04
N GLY A 48 -2.52 -19.88 3.24
CA GLY A 48 -2.06 -20.56 4.46
C GLY A 48 -0.54 -20.65 4.60
N VAL A 49 0.23 -20.22 3.60
CA VAL A 49 1.69 -20.24 3.62
C VAL A 49 2.21 -18.88 4.09
N LYS A 50 3.09 -18.88 5.07
CA LYS A 50 3.76 -17.69 5.57
C LYS A 50 4.68 -17.12 4.51
N VAL A 51 4.52 -15.84 4.20
CA VAL A 51 5.40 -15.11 3.28
C VAL A 51 6.72 -14.81 3.97
N ALA A 52 7.82 -15.13 3.28
CA ALA A 52 9.16 -14.89 3.82
C ALA A 52 9.47 -13.40 3.87
N ARG A 53 10.15 -12.97 4.94
CA ARG A 53 10.69 -11.63 5.03
C ARG A 53 12.01 -11.63 5.80
N ARG A 54 12.90 -10.69 5.47
CA ARG A 54 14.18 -10.47 6.15
C ARG A 54 14.33 -9.01 6.56
N PRO A 55 14.99 -8.70 7.69
CA PRO A 55 15.26 -7.32 8.08
C PRO A 55 16.09 -6.58 7.02
N ASP A 56 15.80 -5.29 6.82
CA ASP A 56 16.53 -4.39 5.93
C ASP A 56 16.79 -3.03 6.60
N GLY A 57 17.02 -3.03 7.91
CA GLY A 57 17.33 -1.86 8.70
C GLY A 57 16.10 -1.07 9.15
N ASN A 58 16.31 0.23 9.29
CA ASN A 58 15.27 1.18 9.68
C ASN A 58 15.12 2.27 8.62
N PHE A 59 13.94 2.84 8.53
CA PHE A 59 13.62 3.93 7.63
C PHE A 59 12.94 5.08 8.39
N THR A 60 13.50 6.27 8.28
CA THR A 60 12.93 7.50 8.84
C THR A 60 12.56 8.43 7.69
N PRO A 61 11.26 8.61 7.39
CA PRO A 61 10.81 9.40 6.23
C PRO A 61 11.20 10.88 6.35
N SER A 62 11.14 11.41 7.57
CA SER A 62 11.50 12.78 7.89
C SER A 62 12.07 12.85 9.30
N ALA A 63 13.17 13.54 9.47
CA ALA A 63 13.75 13.79 10.80
C ALA A 63 12.81 14.62 11.69
N ARG A 64 11.89 15.41 11.10
CA ARG A 64 10.94 16.25 11.82
C ARG A 64 9.83 15.46 12.52
N ASP A 65 9.39 14.35 11.93
CA ASP A 65 8.28 13.56 12.48
C ASP A 65 8.72 12.64 13.63
N GLY A 66 10.04 12.41 13.77
CA GLY A 66 10.61 11.52 14.78
C GLY A 66 10.16 10.05 14.66
N ILE A 67 9.42 9.70 13.60
CA ILE A 67 8.88 8.37 13.40
C ILE A 67 9.92 7.54 12.64
N THR A 68 10.36 6.45 13.26
CA THR A 68 11.24 5.47 12.63
C THR A 68 10.48 4.16 12.43
N TYR A 69 10.48 3.67 11.20
CA TYR A 69 9.89 2.40 10.82
C TYR A 69 10.96 1.31 10.76
N ARG A 70 10.63 0.10 11.17
CA ARG A 70 11.42 -1.09 10.84
C ARG A 70 11.19 -1.41 9.36
N GLN A 71 12.27 -1.59 8.61
CA GLN A 71 12.20 -1.94 7.20
C GLN A 71 12.54 -3.42 7.01
N PHE A 72 11.76 -4.08 6.17
CA PHE A 72 11.98 -5.47 5.78
C PHE A 72 11.91 -5.61 4.27
N ILE A 73 12.59 -6.63 3.75
CA ILE A 73 12.36 -7.14 2.40
C ILE A 73 11.46 -8.36 2.50
N GLU A 74 10.30 -8.29 1.89
CA GLU A 74 9.31 -9.36 1.80
C GLU A 74 9.40 -10.03 0.44
N THR A 75 9.39 -11.37 0.40
CA THR A 75 9.48 -12.17 -0.83
C THR A 75 8.14 -12.84 -1.08
N LEU A 76 7.41 -12.38 -2.09
CA LEU A 76 6.12 -12.94 -2.48
C LEU A 76 6.27 -14.34 -3.11
N PRO A 77 5.19 -15.15 -3.17
CA PRO A 77 5.26 -16.53 -3.70
C PRO A 77 5.79 -16.65 -5.13
N ASN A 78 5.67 -15.60 -5.94
CA ASN A 78 6.22 -15.52 -7.30
C ASN A 78 7.70 -15.11 -7.36
N GLY A 79 8.39 -15.00 -6.20
CA GLY A 79 9.79 -14.62 -6.09
C GLY A 79 10.06 -13.12 -6.14
N VAL A 80 9.04 -12.28 -6.29
CA VAL A 80 9.22 -10.83 -6.27
C VAL A 80 9.55 -10.36 -4.87
N GLU A 81 10.67 -9.67 -4.73
CA GLU A 81 11.08 -9.00 -3.49
C GLU A 81 10.66 -7.53 -3.51
N HIS A 82 10.19 -7.03 -2.37
CA HIS A 82 9.88 -5.63 -2.18
C HIS A 82 10.07 -5.19 -0.73
N LYS A 83 10.28 -3.90 -0.54
CA LYS A 83 10.43 -3.31 0.80
C LYS A 83 9.08 -3.06 1.43
N ILE A 84 8.98 -3.36 2.73
CA ILE A 84 7.83 -3.02 3.56
C ILE A 84 8.31 -2.26 4.80
N LEU A 85 7.42 -1.43 5.34
CA LEU A 85 7.65 -0.65 6.55
C LEU A 85 6.63 -1.05 7.62
N GLU A 86 7.12 -1.18 8.86
CA GLU A 86 6.32 -1.45 10.05
C GLU A 86 6.72 -0.53 11.20
N LEU A 87 5.74 -0.06 11.96
CA LEU A 87 5.96 0.72 13.18
C LEU A 87 6.36 -0.18 14.34
N GLY A 88 5.78 -1.35 14.43
CA GLY A 88 6.03 -2.28 15.51
C GLY A 88 5.09 -3.48 15.49
N ASP A 89 5.17 -4.28 16.55
CA ASP A 89 4.28 -5.41 16.74
C ASP A 89 3.00 -4.96 17.48
N ASN A 90 1.91 -5.70 17.32
CA ASN A 90 0.59 -5.42 17.91
C ASN A 90 -0.13 -4.18 17.33
N GLN A 91 0.12 -3.88 16.05
CA GLN A 91 -0.62 -2.84 15.35
C GLN A 91 -2.01 -3.34 14.91
N ARG A 92 -2.85 -2.40 14.48
CA ARG A 92 -4.27 -2.65 14.16
C ARG A 92 -4.51 -3.81 13.21
N PHE A 93 -3.62 -4.00 12.23
CA PHE A 93 -3.77 -5.00 11.18
C PHE A 93 -2.79 -6.17 11.26
N ASP A 94 -2.13 -6.36 12.41
CA ASP A 94 -1.20 -7.48 12.64
C ASP A 94 -1.90 -8.82 12.77
N ASN A 95 -3.19 -8.80 13.18
CA ASN A 95 -4.01 -9.97 13.27
C ASN A 95 -5.35 -9.72 12.58
N THR A 96 -5.65 -10.48 11.53
CA THR A 96 -6.87 -10.32 10.75
C THR A 96 -7.63 -11.64 10.63
N PRO A 97 -8.94 -11.59 10.32
CA PRO A 97 -9.62 -12.77 9.80
C PRO A 97 -8.98 -13.21 8.48
N ILE A 98 -9.37 -14.40 8.02
CA ILE A 98 -9.00 -14.84 6.66
C ILE A 98 -9.87 -14.11 5.65
N PHE A 99 -9.23 -13.42 4.73
CA PHE A 99 -9.87 -12.79 3.57
C PHE A 99 -9.80 -13.75 2.39
N LYS A 100 -10.92 -14.22 1.90
CA LYS A 100 -10.99 -15.00 0.65
C LYS A 100 -11.29 -14.05 -0.49
N VAL A 101 -10.34 -13.89 -1.41
CA VAL A 101 -10.46 -12.97 -2.55
C VAL A 101 -11.52 -13.51 -3.52
N PRO A 102 -12.60 -12.75 -3.82
CA PRO A 102 -13.61 -13.21 -4.76
C PRO A 102 -13.06 -13.34 -6.19
N PRO A 103 -13.74 -14.10 -7.06
CA PRO A 103 -13.44 -14.08 -8.50
C PRO A 103 -13.46 -12.65 -9.05
N ASN A 104 -12.56 -12.34 -9.99
CA ASN A 104 -12.41 -11.03 -10.62
C ASN A 104 -12.11 -9.87 -9.64
N HIS A 105 -11.60 -10.15 -8.44
CA HIS A 105 -11.15 -9.16 -7.50
C HIS A 105 -9.69 -9.38 -7.13
N TYR A 106 -9.09 -8.33 -6.59
CA TYR A 106 -7.72 -8.33 -6.07
C TYR A 106 -7.69 -7.85 -4.63
N PHE A 107 -6.73 -8.35 -3.86
CA PHE A 107 -6.43 -7.87 -2.53
C PHE A 107 -5.20 -6.98 -2.58
N MET A 108 -5.35 -5.73 -2.18
CA MET A 108 -4.33 -4.70 -2.26
C MET A 108 -3.80 -4.38 -0.87
N MET A 109 -2.48 -4.22 -0.74
CA MET A 109 -1.87 -3.74 0.50
C MET A 109 -0.88 -2.61 0.22
N GLY A 110 -0.77 -1.69 1.17
CA GLY A 110 0.28 -0.69 1.18
C GLY A 110 1.60 -1.25 1.68
N ASP A 111 2.71 -0.77 1.13
CA ASP A 111 4.04 -1.18 1.57
C ASP A 111 4.38 -0.63 2.97
N ASN A 112 3.81 0.52 3.39
CA ASN A 112 3.77 0.93 4.79
C ASN A 112 2.62 0.21 5.49
N ARG A 113 2.90 -0.97 6.04
CA ARG A 113 1.92 -1.94 6.54
C ARG A 113 1.02 -1.40 7.64
N ASP A 114 1.57 -0.60 8.54
CA ASP A 114 0.85 -0.09 9.71
C ASP A 114 0.17 1.24 9.45
N ASN A 115 0.54 1.93 8.38
CA ASN A 115 -0.01 3.22 8.00
C ASN A 115 -0.59 3.19 6.58
N SER A 116 -1.50 2.27 6.32
CA SER A 116 -2.14 2.14 5.01
C SER A 116 -3.64 1.89 5.14
N ASN A 117 -4.42 2.70 4.44
CA ASN A 117 -5.81 2.36 4.15
C ASN A 117 -5.83 1.51 2.88
N ASP A 118 -6.08 0.20 3.04
CA ASP A 118 -6.00 -0.79 1.97
C ASP A 118 -7.08 -1.87 2.12
N SER A 119 -6.92 -3.03 1.46
CA SER A 119 -7.94 -4.07 1.47
C SER A 119 -8.21 -4.69 2.85
N ARG A 120 -7.31 -4.49 3.82
CA ARG A 120 -7.54 -4.89 5.23
C ARG A 120 -8.53 -3.95 5.95
N ALA A 121 -8.79 -2.78 5.35
CA ALA A 121 -9.64 -1.72 5.90
C ALA A 121 -10.76 -1.34 4.91
N ASP A 122 -10.96 -0.03 4.71
CA ASP A 122 -12.10 0.50 3.96
C ASP A 122 -12.04 0.30 2.45
N VAL A 123 -10.86 -0.03 1.90
CA VAL A 123 -10.72 -0.30 0.45
C VAL A 123 -11.42 -1.60 0.08
N SER A 124 -11.35 -2.62 0.96
CA SER A 124 -11.93 -3.95 0.69
C SER A 124 -11.33 -4.61 -0.56
N PHE A 125 -12.01 -5.56 -1.17
CA PHE A 125 -11.58 -6.18 -2.42
C PHE A 125 -11.75 -5.23 -3.60
N VAL A 126 -10.76 -5.17 -4.47
CA VAL A 126 -10.74 -4.28 -5.64
C VAL A 126 -11.18 -5.05 -6.89
N PRO A 127 -12.33 -4.70 -7.52
CA PRO A 127 -12.75 -5.32 -8.77
C PRO A 127 -11.70 -5.11 -9.88
N ALA A 128 -11.55 -6.10 -10.77
CA ALA A 128 -10.61 -6.01 -11.89
C ALA A 128 -10.86 -4.78 -12.79
N GLU A 129 -12.13 -4.43 -12.97
CA GLU A 129 -12.56 -3.27 -13.77
C GLU A 129 -12.14 -1.91 -13.18
N ASN A 130 -11.82 -1.89 -11.89
CA ASN A 130 -11.35 -0.69 -11.19
C ASN A 130 -9.84 -0.48 -11.32
N LEU A 131 -9.09 -1.45 -11.86
CA LEU A 131 -7.67 -1.29 -12.14
C LEU A 131 -7.48 -0.28 -13.26
N VAL A 132 -6.60 0.70 -13.02
CA VAL A 132 -6.24 1.72 -14.03
C VAL A 132 -4.98 1.31 -14.78
N GLY A 133 -3.99 0.83 -14.05
CA GLY A 133 -2.73 0.41 -14.63
C GLY A 133 -1.67 0.07 -13.57
N ARG A 134 -0.52 -0.34 -14.05
CA ARG A 134 0.66 -0.58 -13.24
C ARG A 134 1.41 0.75 -13.02
N ALA A 135 1.92 0.94 -11.82
CA ALA A 135 2.79 2.07 -11.52
C ALA A 135 4.25 1.64 -11.72
N ASP A 136 4.90 2.15 -12.75
CA ASP A 136 6.25 1.75 -13.13
C ASP A 136 7.31 2.81 -12.77
N ILE A 137 6.94 4.09 -12.83
CA ILE A 137 7.87 5.21 -12.68
C ILE A 137 7.27 6.27 -11.77
N MET A 138 8.09 6.80 -10.88
CA MET A 138 7.76 8.00 -10.11
C MET A 138 8.14 9.25 -10.93
N PHE A 139 7.13 9.92 -11.45
CA PHE A 139 7.36 11.11 -12.29
C PHE A 139 7.74 12.35 -11.47
N LEU A 140 7.09 12.53 -10.32
CA LEU A 140 7.30 13.68 -9.45
C LEU A 140 7.21 13.26 -7.98
N SER A 141 8.13 13.72 -7.16
CA SER A 141 8.11 13.55 -5.70
C SER A 141 8.32 14.90 -5.04
N ILE A 142 7.33 15.37 -4.28
CA ILE A 142 7.34 16.65 -3.58
C ILE A 142 7.19 16.37 -2.08
N ASP A 143 7.93 17.11 -1.26
CA ASP A 143 7.75 17.14 0.19
C ASP A 143 6.84 18.31 0.59
N TRP A 144 5.52 18.08 0.61
CA TRP A 144 4.52 19.10 0.96
C TRP A 144 4.60 19.63 2.40
N ARG A 145 5.57 19.17 3.18
CA ARG A 145 5.73 19.51 4.59
C ARG A 145 6.77 20.61 4.81
N SER A 146 7.34 21.18 3.76
CA SER A 146 8.16 22.35 3.90
C SER A 146 7.29 23.54 4.28
N GLU A 147 7.72 24.31 5.27
CA GLU A 147 6.99 25.49 5.74
C GLU A 147 7.18 26.70 4.83
N ASP A 148 8.08 26.60 3.88
CA ASP A 148 8.47 27.71 3.03
C ASP A 148 7.93 27.52 1.59
N TRP A 149 6.74 28.05 1.34
CA TRP A 149 6.06 28.02 0.05
C TRP A 149 6.79 28.82 -1.05
N THR A 150 7.87 29.51 -0.71
CA THR A 150 8.61 30.37 -1.64
C THR A 150 9.74 29.66 -2.35
N ASP A 151 10.18 28.49 -1.86
CA ASP A 151 11.25 27.68 -2.45
C ASP A 151 10.74 26.35 -2.99
N PHE A 152 10.05 26.42 -4.13
CA PHE A 152 9.50 25.24 -4.79
C PHE A 152 10.58 24.21 -5.19
N ASP A 153 11.80 24.63 -5.46
CA ASP A 153 12.90 23.73 -5.80
C ASP A 153 13.41 22.92 -4.60
N ALA A 154 13.33 23.48 -3.39
CA ALA A 154 13.72 22.76 -2.17
C ALA A 154 12.76 21.64 -1.80
N ASP A 155 11.52 21.71 -2.26
CA ASP A 155 10.48 20.72 -1.99
C ASP A 155 10.48 19.55 -2.97
N ILE A 156 11.13 19.70 -4.13
CA ILE A 156 11.23 18.64 -5.12
C ILE A 156 12.33 17.64 -4.71
N ARG A 157 11.96 16.39 -4.57
CA ARG A 157 12.91 15.30 -4.33
C ARG A 157 13.49 14.83 -5.65
N TRP A 158 14.49 15.56 -6.15
CA TRP A 158 15.15 15.30 -7.42
C TRP A 158 15.76 13.90 -7.51
N ASP A 159 16.28 13.38 -6.39
CA ASP A 159 16.83 12.04 -6.25
C ASP A 159 15.83 10.90 -6.52
N ARG A 160 14.53 11.23 -6.45
CA ARG A 160 13.44 10.28 -6.65
C ARG A 160 12.72 10.44 -7.98
N MET A 161 13.01 11.51 -8.72
CA MET A 161 12.37 11.74 -10.01
C MET A 161 12.81 10.69 -11.04
N LEU A 162 11.87 10.23 -11.85
CA LEU A 162 12.06 9.19 -12.87
C LEU A 162 12.64 7.87 -12.30
N SER A 163 12.60 7.70 -10.99
CA SER A 163 13.00 6.44 -10.38
C SER A 163 11.97 5.35 -10.66
N ALA A 164 12.45 4.14 -10.93
CA ALA A 164 11.55 2.99 -11.06
C ALA A 164 10.83 2.75 -9.73
N ILE A 165 9.53 2.55 -9.80
CA ILE A 165 8.76 2.02 -8.70
C ILE A 165 9.01 0.52 -8.73
N GLY A 166 9.77 0.00 -7.78
CA GLY A 166 10.26 -1.37 -7.75
C GLY A 166 9.24 -2.45 -8.13
N PRO A 167 9.69 -3.68 -8.35
CA PRO A 167 8.92 -4.77 -8.92
C PRO A 167 7.65 -5.10 -8.17
#